data_611b54c5821245c23aa0f31c080ee044
#
_entry.id   611b54c5821245c23aa0f31c080ee044
#
_cell.length_a   1.000
_cell.length_b   1.000
_cell.length_c   1.000
_cell.angle_alpha   90.00
_cell.angle_beta   90.00
_cell.angle_gamma   90.00
#
_symmetry.space_group_name_H-M   'P 1'
#
loop_
_entity.id
_entity.type
_entity.pdbx_description
1 polymer ?
#
loop_
_entity_poly.entity_id
_entity_poly.type
_entity_poly.pdbx_seq_one_letter_code
_entity_poly.pdbx_strand_id
1 'polypeptide(L)'
;GALQETHSILLRMRELSVQASNGTLTDDDRTALNAEMGQLILEVERIAQNTSWAGSALINGNGSTDGDKAYDFHIGVNGADKITVNIDDARAVALGLVTDKATGSSNAALDADNNYTATGADADAPITISTQSDAQTQIGVIDNAIKLVSNSRAELGAVSNRLTSTINN
;
A
#
# COMPACT_ATOMS: atom_id res chain seq x y z
N GLY A 1 -12.52 -4.66 -4.87
CA GLY A 1 -12.03 -5.51 -3.80
C GLY A 1 -10.87 -4.90 -3.03
N ALA A 2 -9.72 -5.58 -2.94
CA ALA A 2 -8.60 -5.25 -2.05
C ALA A 2 -8.14 -3.78 -2.13
N LEU A 3 -7.83 -3.25 -3.31
CA LEU A 3 -7.41 -1.85 -3.46
C LEU A 3 -8.50 -0.83 -3.03
N GLN A 4 -9.78 -1.20 -3.06
CA GLN A 4 -10.85 -0.35 -2.54
C GLN A 4 -10.80 -0.30 -1.00
N GLU A 5 -10.55 -1.44 -0.38
CA GLU A 5 -10.38 -1.54 1.08
C GLU A 5 -9.14 -0.77 1.54
N THR A 6 -8.00 -0.99 0.87
CA THR A 6 -6.78 -0.21 1.13
C THR A 6 -7.04 1.29 1.02
N HIS A 7 -7.77 1.74 -0.01
CA HIS A 7 -8.13 3.14 -0.16
C HIS A 7 -8.96 3.67 1.00
N SER A 8 -9.93 2.89 1.49
CA SER A 8 -10.77 3.28 2.64
C SER A 8 -9.95 3.39 3.93
N ILE A 9 -9.01 2.47 4.13
CA ILE A 9 -8.08 2.51 5.27
C ILE A 9 -7.19 3.76 5.20
N LEU A 10 -6.63 4.07 4.03
CA LEU A 10 -5.80 5.27 3.85
C LEU A 10 -6.59 6.56 4.14
N LEU A 11 -7.86 6.65 3.76
CA LEU A 11 -8.70 7.78 4.13
C LEU A 11 -8.88 7.88 5.65
N ARG A 12 -9.06 6.76 6.35
CA ARG A 12 -9.13 6.73 7.82
C ARG A 12 -7.82 7.17 8.46
N MET A 13 -6.69 6.72 7.93
CA MET A 13 -5.35 7.15 8.40
C MET A 13 -5.16 8.66 8.22
N ARG A 14 -5.65 9.21 7.11
CA ARG A 14 -5.64 10.65 6.87
C ARG A 14 -6.47 11.41 7.90
N GLU A 15 -7.66 10.95 8.23
CA GLU A 15 -8.50 11.52 9.28
C GLU A 15 -7.78 11.55 10.64
N LEU A 16 -7.14 10.43 11.03
CA LEU A 16 -6.36 10.36 12.25
C LEU A 16 -5.21 11.36 12.27
N SER A 17 -4.50 11.50 11.14
CA SER A 17 -3.41 12.47 11.03
C SER A 17 -3.89 13.91 11.13
N VAL A 18 -5.02 14.25 10.51
CA VAL A 18 -5.65 15.57 10.65
C VAL A 18 -6.08 15.82 12.10
N GLN A 19 -6.67 14.83 12.76
CA GLN A 19 -7.04 14.92 14.16
C GLN A 19 -5.80 15.13 15.06
N ALA A 20 -4.74 14.32 14.87
CA ALA A 20 -3.51 14.41 15.64
C ALA A 20 -2.74 15.72 15.41
N SER A 21 -2.91 16.37 14.26
CA SER A 21 -2.31 17.66 13.94
C SER A 21 -2.94 18.83 14.71
N ASN A 22 -4.07 18.60 15.42
CA ASN A 22 -4.72 19.63 16.20
C ASN A 22 -3.89 19.94 17.47
N GLY A 23 -3.57 21.22 17.68
CA GLY A 23 -2.81 21.69 18.83
C GLY A 23 -3.52 21.59 20.19
N THR A 24 -4.82 21.27 20.19
CA THR A 24 -5.60 21.10 21.44
C THR A 24 -5.51 19.70 22.05
N LEU A 25 -4.95 18.72 21.31
CA LEU A 25 -4.76 17.36 21.81
C LEU A 25 -3.57 17.27 22.76
N THR A 26 -3.71 16.42 23.77
CA THR A 26 -2.59 16.03 24.64
C THR A 26 -1.71 14.99 23.97
N ASP A 27 -0.50 14.76 24.51
CA ASP A 27 0.40 13.72 23.99
C ASP A 27 -0.17 12.31 24.23
N ASP A 28 -0.93 12.11 25.31
CA ASP A 28 -1.63 10.84 25.58
C ASP A 28 -2.71 10.57 24.52
N ASP A 29 -3.48 11.59 24.13
CA ASP A 29 -4.48 11.47 23.04
C ASP A 29 -3.81 11.09 21.72
N ARG A 30 -2.69 11.73 21.39
CA ARG A 30 -1.91 11.41 20.18
C ARG A 30 -1.34 9.99 20.23
N THR A 31 -0.92 9.53 21.40
CA THR A 31 -0.44 8.15 21.57
C THR A 31 -1.55 7.13 21.27
N ALA A 32 -2.77 7.39 21.72
CA ALA A 32 -3.92 6.53 21.39
C ALA A 32 -4.23 6.52 19.88
N LEU A 33 -4.21 7.71 19.23
CA LEU A 33 -4.40 7.81 17.77
C LEU A 33 -3.27 7.11 17.00
N ASN A 34 -2.03 7.20 17.51
CA ASN A 34 -0.88 6.53 16.91
C ASN A 34 -1.00 5.00 16.98
N ALA A 35 -1.54 4.46 18.07
CA ALA A 35 -1.82 3.03 18.18
C ALA A 35 -2.85 2.57 17.13
N GLU A 36 -3.93 3.33 16.90
CA GLU A 36 -4.89 3.06 15.83
C GLU A 36 -4.20 3.11 14.46
N MET A 37 -3.36 4.13 14.22
CA MET A 37 -2.57 4.27 12.99
C MET A 37 -1.74 3.00 12.72
N GLY A 38 -1.02 2.50 13.73
CA GLY A 38 -0.22 1.28 13.61
C GLY A 38 -1.05 0.06 13.19
N GLN A 39 -2.24 -0.11 13.76
CA GLN A 39 -3.13 -1.22 13.38
C GLN A 39 -3.63 -1.09 11.94
N LEU A 40 -3.92 0.12 11.47
CA LEU A 40 -4.33 0.36 10.08
C LEU A 40 -3.19 0.07 9.09
N ILE A 41 -1.94 0.39 9.43
CA ILE A 41 -0.77 0.04 8.62
C ILE A 41 -0.62 -1.48 8.50
N LEU A 42 -0.73 -2.21 9.62
CA LEU A 42 -0.72 -3.67 9.62
C LEU A 42 -1.84 -4.27 8.76
N GLU A 43 -3.03 -3.67 8.78
CA GLU A 43 -4.15 -4.14 7.98
C GLU A 43 -3.91 -3.90 6.47
N VAL A 44 -3.32 -2.76 6.08
CA VAL A 44 -2.89 -2.53 4.69
C VAL A 44 -1.91 -3.62 4.24
N GLU A 45 -0.91 -3.91 5.06
CA GLU A 45 0.08 -4.96 4.77
C GLU A 45 -0.58 -6.33 4.65
N ARG A 46 -1.48 -6.68 5.58
CA ARG A 46 -2.24 -7.93 5.55
C ARG A 46 -3.07 -8.08 4.27
N ILE A 47 -3.75 -7.01 3.83
CA ILE A 47 -4.51 -7.01 2.59
C ILE A 47 -3.58 -7.25 1.39
N ALA A 48 -2.43 -6.58 1.35
CA ALA A 48 -1.48 -6.71 0.25
C ALA A 48 -0.92 -8.14 0.16
N GLN A 49 -0.56 -8.75 1.30
CA GLN A 49 0.00 -10.09 1.34
C GLN A 49 -1.02 -11.19 1.04
N ASN A 50 -2.27 -11.03 1.51
CA ASN A 50 -3.30 -12.07 1.37
C ASN A 50 -4.09 -11.97 0.06
N THR A 51 -3.93 -10.88 -0.71
CA THR A 51 -4.62 -10.72 -1.98
C THR A 51 -3.93 -11.57 -3.05
N SER A 52 -4.54 -12.71 -3.35
CA SER A 52 -4.03 -13.64 -4.35
C SER A 52 -5.13 -14.10 -5.32
N TRP A 53 -4.73 -14.51 -6.51
CA TRP A 53 -5.59 -15.18 -7.49
C TRP A 53 -4.89 -16.40 -8.08
N ALA A 54 -5.58 -17.52 -8.09
CA ALA A 54 -5.04 -18.80 -8.57
C ALA A 54 -3.68 -19.18 -7.91
N GLY A 55 -3.51 -18.86 -6.62
CA GLY A 55 -2.29 -19.12 -5.89
C GLY A 55 -1.15 -18.12 -6.15
N SER A 56 -1.38 -17.10 -6.99
CA SER A 56 -0.40 -16.03 -7.25
C SER A 56 -0.80 -14.77 -6.52
N ALA A 57 0.08 -14.24 -5.68
CA ALA A 57 -0.14 -12.95 -5.05
C ALA A 57 -0.17 -11.84 -6.11
N LEU A 58 -1.10 -10.88 -5.95
CA LEU A 58 -1.34 -9.86 -6.98
C LEU A 58 -0.66 -8.52 -6.67
N ILE A 59 -0.74 -8.05 -5.42
CA ILE A 59 -0.39 -6.68 -5.03
C ILE A 59 0.69 -6.63 -3.95
N ASN A 60 1.47 -7.69 -3.80
CA ASN A 60 2.54 -7.78 -2.79
C ASN A 60 3.95 -7.62 -3.38
N GLY A 61 4.09 -7.06 -4.57
CA GLY A 61 5.38 -6.86 -5.24
C GLY A 61 6.15 -8.16 -5.58
N ASN A 62 5.76 -9.30 -5.04
CA ASN A 62 6.31 -10.64 -5.28
C ASN A 62 7.85 -10.71 -5.43
N GLY A 63 8.59 -9.93 -4.63
CA GLY A 63 10.05 -9.94 -4.61
C GLY A 63 10.73 -9.25 -5.81
N SER A 64 9.99 -8.51 -6.63
CA SER A 64 10.58 -7.67 -7.65
C SER A 64 11.22 -6.42 -7.02
N THR A 65 12.38 -6.04 -7.53
CA THR A 65 13.10 -4.81 -7.09
C THR A 65 12.31 -3.54 -7.41
N ASP A 66 11.45 -3.59 -8.43
CA ASP A 66 10.58 -2.48 -8.84
C ASP A 66 9.15 -2.57 -8.26
N GLY A 67 8.86 -3.64 -7.49
CA GLY A 67 7.59 -3.80 -6.79
C GLY A 67 6.39 -4.17 -7.68
N ASP A 68 6.46 -3.98 -8.98
CA ASP A 68 5.33 -4.18 -9.89
C ASP A 68 5.33 -5.59 -10.49
N LYS A 69 4.13 -6.13 -10.69
CA LYS A 69 3.95 -7.42 -11.33
C LYS A 69 3.25 -7.28 -12.67
N ALA A 70 3.92 -7.72 -13.73
CA ALA A 70 3.37 -7.73 -15.07
C ALA A 70 2.67 -9.06 -15.39
N TYR A 71 1.45 -8.97 -15.91
CA TYR A 71 0.68 -10.12 -16.42
C TYR A 71 0.38 -9.92 -17.90
N ASP A 72 0.74 -10.90 -18.70
CA ASP A 72 0.47 -10.91 -20.14
C ASP A 72 -0.81 -11.70 -20.42
N PHE A 73 -1.84 -11.03 -20.91
CA PHE A 73 -3.08 -11.64 -21.39
C PHE A 73 -3.03 -11.80 -22.90
N HIS A 74 -3.05 -13.05 -23.39
CA HIS A 74 -3.08 -13.34 -24.81
C HIS A 74 -4.47 -13.07 -25.39
N ILE A 75 -4.54 -12.23 -26.43
CA ILE A 75 -5.80 -11.75 -27.01
C ILE A 75 -5.97 -12.07 -28.49
N GLY A 76 -4.97 -12.72 -29.12
CA GLY A 76 -4.97 -13.03 -30.53
C GLY A 76 -4.26 -14.34 -30.88
N VAL A 77 -4.19 -14.65 -32.17
CA VAL A 77 -3.58 -15.90 -32.68
C VAL A 77 -2.06 -15.80 -32.86
N ASN A 78 -1.50 -14.57 -32.85
CA ASN A 78 -0.06 -14.36 -33.01
C ASN A 78 0.59 -14.16 -31.64
N GLY A 79 1.83 -14.61 -31.48
CA GLY A 79 2.57 -14.50 -30.21
C GLY A 79 2.80 -13.06 -29.72
N ALA A 80 2.62 -12.08 -30.59
CA ALA A 80 2.70 -10.65 -30.24
C ALA A 80 1.37 -10.04 -29.77
N ASP A 81 0.25 -10.77 -29.96
CA ASP A 81 -1.10 -10.28 -29.64
C ASP A 81 -1.39 -10.44 -28.15
N LYS A 82 -0.77 -9.62 -27.33
CA LYS A 82 -0.92 -9.64 -25.87
C LYS A 82 -1.24 -8.25 -25.30
N ILE A 83 -2.00 -8.22 -24.21
CA ILE A 83 -2.16 -7.06 -23.34
C ILE A 83 -1.35 -7.33 -22.09
N THR A 84 -0.34 -6.51 -21.84
CA THR A 84 0.41 -6.53 -20.58
C THR A 84 -0.29 -5.63 -19.58
N VAL A 85 -0.54 -6.15 -18.39
CA VAL A 85 -1.14 -5.44 -17.25
C VAL A 85 -0.12 -5.40 -16.14
N ASN A 86 0.29 -4.21 -15.74
CA ASN A 86 1.11 -4.02 -14.57
C ASN A 86 0.20 -3.85 -13.35
N ILE A 87 0.53 -4.54 -12.28
CA ILE A 87 -0.15 -4.39 -10.99
C ILE A 87 0.88 -3.89 -10.00
N ASP A 88 0.65 -2.67 -9.53
CA ASP A 88 1.55 -2.00 -8.59
C ASP A 88 1.56 -2.70 -7.23
N ASP A 89 2.67 -2.59 -6.54
CA ASP A 89 2.82 -3.04 -5.16
C ASP A 89 2.01 -2.13 -4.22
N ALA A 90 1.12 -2.73 -3.44
CA ALA A 90 0.29 -2.02 -2.48
C ALA A 90 0.66 -2.33 -1.02
N ARG A 91 1.86 -2.87 -0.76
CA ARG A 91 2.37 -3.06 0.60
C ARG A 91 2.61 -1.71 1.29
N ALA A 92 2.61 -1.73 2.61
CA ALA A 92 2.83 -0.53 3.43
C ALA A 92 4.16 0.18 3.09
N VAL A 93 5.22 -0.56 2.78
CA VAL A 93 6.52 0.01 2.36
C VAL A 93 6.42 0.70 1.01
N ALA A 94 5.82 0.06 0.01
CA ALA A 94 5.66 0.63 -1.33
C ALA A 94 4.78 1.88 -1.33
N LEU A 95 3.81 1.94 -0.43
CA LEU A 95 2.96 3.11 -0.22
C LEU A 95 3.63 4.21 0.63
N GLY A 96 4.86 3.98 1.13
CA GLY A 96 5.59 4.92 1.97
C GLY A 96 5.07 5.04 3.41
N LEU A 97 4.22 4.10 3.86
CA LEU A 97 3.68 4.06 5.22
C LEU A 97 4.65 3.46 6.23
N VAL A 98 5.72 2.87 5.75
CA VAL A 98 6.83 2.32 6.52
C VAL A 98 8.11 2.85 5.90
N THR A 99 8.99 3.42 6.71
CA THR A 99 10.29 3.91 6.24
C THR A 99 11.28 2.75 6.22
N ASP A 100 11.65 2.29 5.03
CA ASP A 100 12.81 1.40 4.85
C ASP A 100 14.09 2.24 4.93
N LYS A 101 14.86 2.07 5.97
CA LYS A 101 16.12 2.79 6.17
C LYS A 101 17.33 2.03 5.64
N ALA A 102 17.21 0.77 5.33
CA ALA A 102 18.27 -0.09 4.83
C ALA A 102 18.08 -0.43 3.35
N THR A 103 18.55 0.45 2.47
CA THR A 103 18.86 0.13 1.07
C THR A 103 17.70 -0.38 0.20
N GLY A 104 16.70 0.43 -0.10
CA GLY A 104 15.87 0.22 -1.30
C GLY A 104 15.28 -1.18 -1.51
N SER A 105 15.21 -1.99 -0.48
CA SER A 105 14.60 -3.32 -0.53
C SER A 105 13.22 -3.26 0.09
N SER A 106 12.23 -3.46 -0.72
CA SER A 106 10.81 -3.53 -0.40
C SER A 106 10.42 -4.78 0.41
N ASN A 107 11.22 -5.15 1.39
CA ASN A 107 11.04 -6.37 2.17
C ASN A 107 10.97 -6.04 3.68
N ALA A 108 9.99 -5.20 4.08
CA ALA A 108 9.60 -5.16 5.48
C ALA A 108 9.06 -6.55 5.84
N ALA A 109 9.87 -7.32 6.54
CA ALA A 109 9.44 -8.62 7.03
C ALA A 109 8.58 -8.40 8.28
N LEU A 110 7.32 -8.81 8.20
CA LEU A 110 6.52 -9.04 9.40
C LEU A 110 7.03 -10.33 10.07
N ASP A 111 7.15 -10.31 11.39
CA ASP A 111 7.39 -11.53 12.15
C ASP A 111 6.18 -12.48 12.12
N ALA A 112 6.33 -13.66 12.73
CA ALA A 112 5.25 -14.65 12.80
C ALA A 112 3.99 -14.15 13.51
N ASP A 113 4.10 -13.06 14.26
CA ASP A 113 3.02 -12.40 15.00
C ASP A 113 2.42 -11.19 14.26
N ASN A 114 2.77 -11.01 12.96
CA ASN A 114 2.36 -9.86 12.14
C ASN A 114 2.80 -8.49 12.68
N ASN A 115 3.93 -8.44 13.38
CA ASN A 115 4.50 -7.20 13.89
C ASN A 115 5.76 -6.82 13.09
N TYR A 116 5.98 -5.52 12.86
CA TYR A 116 7.22 -5.04 12.25
C TYR A 116 8.40 -5.32 13.18
N THR A 117 9.26 -6.27 12.82
CA THR A 117 10.46 -6.56 13.61
C THR A 117 11.54 -5.53 13.30
N ALA A 118 11.66 -4.59 14.18
CA ALA A 118 12.82 -3.72 14.28
C ALA A 118 14.03 -4.51 14.79
N THR A 119 14.73 -5.24 13.93
CA THR A 119 15.98 -5.91 14.29
C THR A 119 17.16 -5.09 13.80
N GLY A 120 17.64 -4.16 14.63
CA GLY A 120 18.84 -3.35 14.38
C GLY A 120 18.60 -1.85 14.34
N ALA A 121 19.67 -1.08 14.27
CA ALA A 121 19.64 0.39 14.19
C ALA A 121 19.05 0.94 12.86
N ASP A 122 18.69 0.06 11.95
CA ASP A 122 18.19 0.34 10.60
C ASP A 122 16.81 -0.31 10.33
N ALA A 123 16.02 -0.52 11.38
CA ALA A 123 14.74 -1.21 11.28
C ALA A 123 13.67 -0.37 10.57
N ASP A 124 12.85 -1.06 9.77
CA ASP A 124 11.64 -0.52 9.17
C ASP A 124 10.69 0.01 10.25
N ALA A 125 10.44 1.29 10.25
CA ALA A 125 9.55 1.91 11.22
C ALA A 125 8.27 2.39 10.54
N PRO A 126 7.09 2.04 11.07
CA PRO A 126 5.84 2.62 10.59
C PRO A 126 5.84 4.13 10.83
N ILE A 127 5.16 4.86 9.96
CA ILE A 127 4.94 6.30 10.16
C ILE A 127 4.22 6.54 11.50
N THR A 128 4.57 7.61 12.18
CA THR A 128 4.01 7.96 13.48
C THR A 128 3.32 9.32 13.45
N ILE A 129 2.30 9.48 14.28
CA ILE A 129 1.56 10.74 14.51
C ILE A 129 1.61 11.15 15.99
N SER A 130 2.68 10.75 16.67
CA SER A 130 2.86 10.97 18.12
C SER A 130 3.09 12.43 18.48
N THR A 131 3.54 13.25 17.52
CA THR A 131 3.68 14.70 17.69
C THR A 131 2.83 15.45 16.67
N GLN A 132 2.52 16.72 16.96
CA GLN A 132 1.81 17.57 16.00
C GLN A 132 2.56 17.71 14.67
N SER A 133 3.89 17.87 14.74
CA SER A 133 4.76 18.00 13.55
C SER A 133 4.77 16.72 12.71
N ASP A 134 4.87 15.56 13.36
CA ASP A 134 4.81 14.28 12.65
C ASP A 134 3.46 14.13 11.96
N ALA A 135 2.37 14.39 12.69
CA ALA A 135 1.01 14.30 12.12
C ALA A 135 0.83 15.18 10.87
N GLN A 136 1.35 16.41 10.88
CA GLN A 136 1.31 17.31 9.73
C GLN A 136 2.12 16.74 8.54
N THR A 137 3.29 16.16 8.80
CA THR A 137 4.13 15.56 7.76
C THR A 137 3.45 14.34 7.16
N GLN A 138 2.84 13.50 8.00
CA GLN A 138 2.22 12.24 7.55
C GLN A 138 0.97 12.46 6.69
N ILE A 139 0.27 13.58 6.81
CA ILE A 139 -0.83 13.92 5.88
C ILE A 139 -0.33 13.87 4.43
N GLY A 140 0.85 14.46 4.15
CA GLY A 140 1.42 14.46 2.80
C GLY A 140 1.80 13.07 2.31
N VAL A 141 2.37 12.24 3.18
CA VAL A 141 2.73 10.84 2.88
C VAL A 141 1.48 10.02 2.54
N ILE A 142 0.45 10.12 3.37
CA ILE A 142 -0.81 9.39 3.16
C ILE A 142 -1.55 9.88 1.90
N ASP A 143 -1.54 11.19 1.62
CA ASP A 143 -2.12 11.73 0.38
C ASP A 143 -1.41 11.18 -0.87
N ASN A 144 -0.10 10.96 -0.82
CA ASN A 144 0.63 10.30 -1.90
C ASN A 144 0.24 8.82 -2.02
N ALA A 145 0.13 8.09 -0.92
CA ALA A 145 -0.35 6.70 -0.92
C ALA A 145 -1.76 6.59 -1.53
N ILE A 146 -2.68 7.49 -1.17
CA ILE A 146 -4.03 7.56 -1.76
C ILE A 146 -3.97 7.77 -3.28
N LYS A 147 -3.09 8.63 -3.77
CA LYS A 147 -2.90 8.84 -5.22
C LYS A 147 -2.39 7.60 -5.92
N LEU A 148 -1.38 6.92 -5.36
CA LEU A 148 -0.83 5.68 -5.92
C LEU A 148 -1.93 4.62 -6.04
N VAL A 149 -2.67 4.32 -4.97
CA VAL A 149 -3.76 3.35 -4.99
C VAL A 149 -4.87 3.75 -5.97
N SER A 150 -5.18 5.05 -6.07
CA SER A 150 -6.20 5.55 -7.00
C SER A 150 -5.76 5.39 -8.46
N ASN A 151 -4.48 5.64 -8.76
CA ASN A 151 -3.93 5.44 -10.10
C ASN A 151 -3.97 3.96 -10.49
N SER A 152 -3.48 3.07 -9.62
CA SER A 152 -3.52 1.62 -9.86
C SER A 152 -4.94 1.12 -10.11
N ARG A 153 -5.93 1.63 -9.36
CA ARG A 153 -7.35 1.30 -9.59
C ARG A 153 -7.85 1.81 -10.94
N ALA A 154 -7.46 3.01 -11.35
CA ALA A 154 -7.85 3.58 -12.64
C ALA A 154 -7.25 2.79 -13.80
N GLU A 155 -5.98 2.40 -13.70
CA GLU A 155 -5.30 1.57 -14.70
C GLU A 155 -5.94 0.20 -14.84
N LEU A 156 -6.20 -0.49 -13.73
CA LEU A 156 -6.90 -1.78 -13.73
C LEU A 156 -8.33 -1.65 -14.30
N GLY A 157 -9.02 -0.55 -14.02
CA GLY A 157 -10.33 -0.25 -14.60
C GLY A 157 -10.27 -0.06 -16.12
N ALA A 158 -9.28 0.68 -16.61
CA ALA A 158 -9.05 0.90 -18.04
C ALA A 158 -8.72 -0.42 -18.75
N VAL A 159 -7.85 -1.24 -18.16
CA VAL A 159 -7.50 -2.57 -18.69
C VAL A 159 -8.72 -3.48 -18.73
N SER A 160 -9.54 -3.50 -17.68
CA SER A 160 -10.77 -4.30 -17.64
C SER A 160 -11.73 -3.91 -18.76
N ASN A 161 -11.92 -2.62 -19.01
CA ASN A 161 -12.76 -2.13 -20.12
C ASN A 161 -12.18 -2.53 -21.48
N ARG A 162 -10.85 -2.42 -21.65
CA ARG A 162 -10.15 -2.81 -22.88
C ARG A 162 -10.29 -4.30 -23.16
N LEU A 163 -10.09 -5.13 -22.13
CA LEU A 163 -10.27 -6.58 -22.24
C LEU A 163 -11.72 -6.94 -22.62
N THR A 164 -12.70 -6.31 -21.98
CA THR A 164 -14.13 -6.50 -22.32
C THR A 164 -14.41 -6.14 -23.78
N SER A 165 -13.88 -5.02 -24.27
CA SER A 165 -14.05 -4.62 -25.68
C SER A 165 -13.38 -5.61 -26.64
N THR A 166 -12.21 -6.14 -26.28
CA THR A 166 -11.48 -7.12 -27.09
C THR A 166 -12.22 -8.45 -27.15
N ILE A 167 -12.78 -8.91 -26.03
CA ILE A 167 -13.57 -10.17 -25.98
C ILE A 167 -14.85 -10.05 -26.81
N ASN A 168 -15.49 -8.87 -26.80
CA ASN A 168 -16.72 -8.64 -27.57
C ASN A 168 -16.47 -8.48 -29.06
N ASN A 169 -15.27 -8.21 -29.51
CA ASN A 169 -14.89 -8.03 -30.92
C ASN A 169 -14.41 -9.33 -31.54
#